data_ebba5086b7f442387ad98c3a541ba3a7
#
_entry.id   ebba5086b7f442387ad98c3a541ba3a7
#
_cell.length_a   1.000
_cell.length_b   1.000
_cell.length_c   1.000
_cell.angle_alpha   90.00
_cell.angle_beta   90.00
_cell.angle_gamma   90.00
#
_symmetry.space_group_name_H-M   'P 1'
#
loop_
_entity.id
_entity.type
_entity.pdbx_description
1 polymer ?
#
loop_
_entity_poly.entity_id
_entity_poly.type
_entity_poly.pdbx_seq_one_letter_code
_entity_poly.pdbx_strand_id
1 'polypeptide(L)'
;MATFVRTQEIAHEIGEQGRFALRLTSSDVEMRGDDGTVARVRITFEIRAGTESEADEIFDRLRYEVTQGVGSLEVSEPKHGPGAGLGSLVRLFGIGSGQVETEVQVDAPRLSDLRFEGVSADLTAMGLRGAQDYRTVSGDLVLDGAGGDMRVKGVSSDISLRAEAPLASLEINTVSGDVSCVAPRIEQLRATTVSGDVELEGVLADGPQHRIETVSGDVSLGVTDNLTVEVRGLSSDADIRLPHRSEGSRDRRRYVIGDGGAQLLFSSMSGDIEVRPPRRTGHTPPTPPTPVTPPAPRPPAIDDDDQLSVLRALERGEIDVEEATRRLGGGSRGTSDV
;
A
#
# COMPACT_ATOMS: atom_id res chain seq x y z
N MET A 1 28.09 -4.12 -20.40
CA MET A 1 26.87 -4.91 -20.13
C MET A 1 25.77 -4.33 -21.00
N ALA A 2 25.02 -5.17 -21.69
CA ALA A 2 23.84 -4.79 -22.47
C ALA A 2 22.58 -5.15 -21.68
N THR A 3 21.46 -4.46 -21.95
CA THR A 3 20.16 -4.80 -21.37
C THR A 3 19.42 -5.71 -22.35
N PHE A 4 18.96 -6.83 -21.86
CA PHE A 4 18.16 -7.81 -22.59
C PHE A 4 16.78 -7.89 -21.96
N VAL A 5 15.73 -7.83 -22.79
CA VAL A 5 14.35 -7.96 -22.33
C VAL A 5 13.86 -9.39 -22.58
N ARG A 6 13.26 -9.99 -21.56
CA ARG A 6 12.60 -11.29 -21.65
C ARG A 6 11.20 -11.20 -21.04
N THR A 7 10.26 -11.94 -21.59
CA THR A 7 8.86 -11.89 -21.15
C THR A 7 8.34 -13.31 -20.93
N GLN A 8 7.66 -13.49 -19.82
CA GLN A 8 6.85 -14.67 -19.53
C GLN A 8 5.37 -14.31 -19.61
N GLU A 9 4.64 -14.96 -20.51
CA GLU A 9 3.19 -14.77 -20.65
C GLU A 9 2.45 -16.02 -20.16
N ILE A 10 1.40 -15.79 -19.37
CA ILE A 10 0.57 -16.82 -18.77
C ILE A 10 -0.88 -16.42 -19.03
N ALA A 11 -1.69 -17.35 -19.53
CA ALA A 11 -3.12 -17.16 -19.69
C ALA A 11 -3.85 -18.43 -19.26
N HIS A 12 -4.91 -18.28 -18.46
CA HIS A 12 -5.70 -19.39 -17.99
C HIS A 12 -7.16 -19.00 -17.81
N GLU A 13 -8.07 -19.86 -18.24
CA GLU A 13 -9.51 -19.71 -18.06
C GLU A 13 -9.86 -19.99 -16.58
N ILE A 14 -10.31 -18.97 -15.86
CA ILE A 14 -10.73 -19.14 -14.46
C ILE A 14 -12.22 -18.90 -14.24
N GLY A 15 -12.93 -18.39 -15.26
CA GLY A 15 -14.32 -17.98 -15.14
C GLY A 15 -14.46 -16.59 -14.50
N GLU A 16 -15.66 -16.01 -14.54
CA GLU A 16 -15.93 -14.67 -14.02
C GLU A 16 -15.64 -14.52 -12.52
N GLN A 17 -15.91 -15.56 -11.71
CA GLN A 17 -15.73 -15.60 -10.26
C GLN A 17 -14.64 -16.61 -9.85
N GLY A 18 -13.69 -16.89 -10.74
CA GLY A 18 -12.60 -17.78 -10.47
C GLY A 18 -11.62 -17.19 -9.45
N ARG A 19 -10.65 -18.00 -9.02
CA ARG A 19 -9.61 -17.58 -8.09
C ARG A 19 -8.33 -17.21 -8.81
N PHE A 20 -7.81 -16.04 -8.48
CA PHE A 20 -6.50 -15.59 -8.93
C PHE A 20 -5.61 -15.28 -7.72
N ALA A 21 -4.42 -15.86 -7.69
CA ALA A 21 -3.44 -15.56 -6.65
C ALA A 21 -2.10 -15.17 -7.27
N LEU A 22 -1.51 -14.07 -6.77
CA LEU A 22 -0.18 -13.59 -7.14
C LEU A 22 0.68 -13.46 -5.88
N ARG A 23 1.85 -14.09 -5.87
CA ARG A 23 2.82 -14.01 -4.79
C ARG A 23 4.19 -13.61 -5.31
N LEU A 24 4.74 -12.55 -4.75
CA LEU A 24 6.05 -12.05 -5.16
C LEU A 24 6.79 -11.36 -4.01
N THR A 25 8.08 -11.17 -4.20
CA THR A 25 8.95 -10.55 -3.19
C THR A 25 9.15 -9.08 -3.45
N SER A 26 9.55 -8.71 -4.67
CA SER A 26 9.80 -7.31 -5.03
C SER A 26 9.61 -7.13 -6.52
N SER A 27 8.58 -6.45 -6.92
CA SER A 27 8.31 -6.07 -8.30
C SER A 27 7.15 -5.09 -8.31
N ASP A 28 7.15 -4.16 -9.24
CA ASP A 28 5.99 -3.32 -9.46
C ASP A 28 4.90 -4.10 -10.17
N VAL A 29 3.68 -4.01 -9.65
CA VAL A 29 2.53 -4.76 -10.16
C VAL A 29 1.43 -3.81 -10.60
N GLU A 30 1.03 -3.93 -11.85
CA GLU A 30 -0.19 -3.31 -12.37
C GLU A 30 -1.25 -4.38 -12.61
N MET A 31 -2.40 -4.25 -11.97
CA MET A 31 -3.49 -5.22 -12.06
C MET A 31 -4.77 -4.53 -12.52
N ARG A 32 -5.46 -5.13 -13.49
CA ARG A 32 -6.71 -4.59 -14.05
C ARG A 32 -7.81 -5.63 -14.05
N GLY A 33 -9.00 -5.19 -13.63
CA GLY A 33 -10.22 -5.97 -13.74
C GLY A 33 -10.83 -5.83 -15.14
N ASP A 34 -11.08 -6.94 -15.82
CA ASP A 34 -11.78 -6.98 -17.09
C ASP A 34 -13.13 -7.74 -16.98
N ASP A 35 -13.97 -7.65 -18.03
CA ASP A 35 -15.24 -8.35 -18.10
C ASP A 35 -15.12 -9.77 -18.72
N GLY A 36 -13.88 -10.27 -18.83
CA GLY A 36 -13.57 -11.59 -19.38
C GLY A 36 -13.66 -12.71 -18.33
N THR A 37 -13.24 -13.89 -18.75
CA THR A 37 -13.19 -15.11 -17.91
C THR A 37 -11.77 -15.66 -17.80
N VAL A 38 -10.81 -15.04 -18.48
CA VAL A 38 -9.41 -15.48 -18.57
C VAL A 38 -8.51 -14.56 -17.77
N ALA A 39 -7.77 -15.10 -16.82
CA ALA A 39 -6.69 -14.36 -16.17
C ALA A 39 -5.44 -14.41 -17.06
N ARG A 40 -4.82 -13.25 -17.28
CA ARG A 40 -3.58 -13.07 -18.04
C ARG A 40 -2.55 -12.40 -17.18
N VAL A 41 -1.34 -12.94 -17.21
CA VAL A 41 -0.19 -12.37 -16.50
C VAL A 41 0.95 -12.23 -17.49
N ARG A 42 1.50 -11.03 -17.57
CA ARG A 42 2.71 -10.73 -18.34
C ARG A 42 3.78 -10.26 -17.36
N ILE A 43 4.91 -10.95 -17.37
CA ILE A 43 6.06 -10.63 -16.52
C ILE A 43 7.21 -10.27 -17.45
N THR A 44 7.67 -9.04 -17.35
CA THR A 44 8.78 -8.51 -18.15
C THR A 44 10.02 -8.40 -17.29
N PHE A 45 11.12 -8.97 -17.75
CA PHE A 45 12.41 -8.93 -17.09
C PHE A 45 13.38 -8.10 -17.92
N GLU A 46 13.92 -7.04 -17.35
CA GLU A 46 15.05 -6.30 -17.92
C GLU A 46 16.34 -6.79 -17.27
N ILE A 47 17.13 -7.55 -18.03
CA ILE A 47 18.33 -8.24 -17.55
C ILE A 47 19.57 -7.58 -18.10
N ARG A 48 20.45 -7.10 -17.25
CA ARG A 48 21.77 -6.55 -17.59
C ARG A 48 22.81 -7.65 -17.56
N ALA A 49 23.25 -8.11 -18.73
CA ALA A 49 24.23 -9.20 -18.87
C ALA A 49 25.37 -8.84 -19.83
N GLY A 50 26.42 -9.63 -19.80
CA GLY A 50 27.54 -9.51 -20.74
C GLY A 50 27.24 -10.09 -22.12
N THR A 51 26.42 -11.14 -22.15
CA THR A 51 25.99 -11.84 -23.36
C THR A 51 24.53 -12.22 -23.31
N GLU A 52 23.93 -12.50 -24.46
CA GLU A 52 22.55 -12.96 -24.58
C GLU A 52 22.34 -14.32 -23.89
N SER A 53 23.31 -15.25 -24.03
CA SER A 53 23.24 -16.56 -23.38
C SER A 53 23.24 -16.45 -21.84
N GLU A 54 23.98 -15.50 -21.28
CA GLU A 54 23.95 -15.21 -19.84
C GLU A 54 22.58 -14.67 -19.40
N ALA A 55 21.97 -13.80 -20.23
CA ALA A 55 20.64 -13.29 -19.98
C ALA A 55 19.58 -14.39 -20.02
N ASP A 56 19.67 -15.33 -20.94
CA ASP A 56 18.75 -16.47 -21.05
C ASP A 56 18.88 -17.40 -19.82
N GLU A 57 20.10 -17.67 -19.35
CA GLU A 57 20.32 -18.46 -18.14
C GLU A 57 19.74 -17.80 -16.89
N ILE A 58 19.85 -16.46 -16.79
CA ILE A 58 19.28 -15.68 -15.68
C ILE A 58 17.74 -15.75 -15.76
N PHE A 59 17.17 -15.53 -16.95
CA PHE A 59 15.73 -15.59 -17.16
C PHE A 59 15.13 -16.95 -16.80
N ASP A 60 15.74 -18.06 -17.23
CA ASP A 60 15.25 -19.41 -16.93
C ASP A 60 15.21 -19.70 -15.41
N ARG A 61 16.09 -19.08 -14.65
CA ARG A 61 16.10 -19.19 -13.17
C ARG A 61 15.06 -18.32 -12.49
N LEU A 62 14.69 -17.19 -13.10
CA LEU A 62 13.77 -16.21 -12.53
C LEU A 62 12.32 -16.42 -12.96
N ARG A 63 12.06 -17.35 -13.86
CA ARG A 63 10.69 -17.64 -14.32
C ARG A 63 9.78 -17.98 -13.16
N TYR A 64 8.64 -17.32 -13.15
CA TYR A 64 7.62 -17.53 -12.12
C TYR A 64 7.01 -18.93 -12.23
N GLU A 65 6.75 -19.53 -11.09
CA GLU A 65 6.04 -20.81 -10.97
C GLU A 65 4.54 -20.59 -11.19
N VAL A 66 3.93 -21.47 -11.98
CA VAL A 66 2.51 -21.35 -12.36
C VAL A 66 1.77 -22.61 -11.94
N THR A 67 0.72 -22.43 -11.16
CA THR A 67 -0.20 -23.51 -10.79
C THR A 67 -1.56 -23.22 -11.37
N GLN A 68 -2.03 -24.08 -12.28
CA GLN A 68 -3.31 -23.99 -12.94
C GLN A 68 -4.26 -25.06 -12.38
N GLY A 69 -5.46 -24.64 -11.96
CA GLY A 69 -6.54 -25.51 -11.52
C GLY A 69 -7.86 -25.21 -12.24
N VAL A 70 -8.86 -26.01 -12.03
CA VAL A 70 -10.20 -25.71 -12.56
C VAL A 70 -10.72 -24.44 -11.88
N GLY A 71 -10.89 -23.39 -12.67
CA GLY A 71 -11.35 -22.09 -12.15
C GLY A 71 -10.33 -21.37 -11.24
N SER A 72 -9.03 -21.67 -11.35
CA SER A 72 -8.02 -21.03 -10.53
C SER A 72 -6.67 -20.91 -11.24
N LEU A 73 -5.99 -19.78 -11.01
CA LEU A 73 -4.63 -19.53 -11.43
C LEU A 73 -3.84 -18.97 -10.25
N GLU A 74 -2.71 -19.61 -9.94
CA GLU A 74 -1.74 -19.10 -8.97
C GLU A 74 -0.40 -18.90 -9.67
N VAL A 75 0.17 -17.69 -9.52
CA VAL A 75 1.47 -17.31 -10.04
C VAL A 75 2.33 -16.88 -8.87
N SER A 76 3.50 -17.47 -8.73
CA SER A 76 4.41 -17.15 -7.63
C SER A 76 5.85 -17.00 -8.12
N GLU A 77 6.55 -16.07 -7.51
CA GLU A 77 7.98 -15.95 -7.69
C GLU A 77 8.69 -17.25 -7.26
N PRO A 78 9.71 -17.71 -8.00
CA PRO A 78 10.35 -18.98 -7.73
C PRO A 78 10.94 -19.05 -6.32
N LYS A 79 10.63 -20.11 -5.58
CA LYS A 79 11.13 -20.33 -4.22
C LYS A 79 12.56 -20.87 -4.27
N HIS A 80 13.52 -20.07 -3.98
CA HIS A 80 14.92 -20.49 -3.88
C HIS A 80 15.28 -20.82 -2.42
N GLY A 81 14.99 -22.02 -1.98
CA GLY A 81 15.41 -22.58 -0.67
C GLY A 81 14.75 -21.97 0.58
N PRO A 82 14.75 -22.65 1.72
CA PRO A 82 14.20 -22.13 2.97
C PRO A 82 15.05 -20.96 3.49
N GLY A 83 14.51 -19.76 3.41
CA GLY A 83 15.12 -18.52 3.90
C GLY A 83 15.77 -17.61 2.83
N ALA A 84 15.60 -17.92 1.56
CA ALA A 84 16.16 -17.12 0.48
C ALA A 84 15.09 -16.17 -0.09
N GLY A 85 15.06 -14.93 0.39
CA GLY A 85 14.49 -13.82 -0.38
C GLY A 85 15.42 -13.42 -1.53
N LEU A 86 14.98 -12.53 -2.44
CA LEU A 86 15.78 -12.00 -3.56
C LEU A 86 17.20 -11.57 -3.14
N GLY A 87 17.38 -11.00 -1.95
CA GLY A 87 18.69 -10.66 -1.40
C GLY A 87 19.64 -11.86 -1.19
N SER A 88 19.11 -13.09 -1.14
CA SER A 88 19.91 -14.32 -1.03
C SER A 88 20.36 -14.81 -2.41
N LEU A 89 19.55 -14.63 -3.46
CA LEU A 89 19.94 -14.90 -4.85
C LEU A 89 21.06 -14.00 -5.31
N VAL A 90 21.01 -12.72 -4.96
CA VAL A 90 22.06 -11.72 -5.19
C VAL A 90 23.39 -12.18 -4.60
N ARG A 91 23.39 -12.79 -3.41
CA ARG A 91 24.62 -13.30 -2.76
C ARG A 91 25.10 -14.65 -3.28
N LEU A 92 24.18 -15.57 -3.62
CA LEU A 92 24.54 -16.94 -4.05
C LEU A 92 25.02 -17.02 -5.50
N PHE A 93 24.53 -16.13 -6.38
CA PHE A 93 24.82 -16.18 -7.82
C PHE A 93 25.61 -15.00 -8.34
N GLY A 94 26.01 -14.05 -7.48
CA GLY A 94 26.77 -12.87 -7.90
C GLY A 94 25.97 -11.92 -8.81
N ILE A 95 24.65 -12.09 -8.88
CA ILE A 95 23.75 -11.17 -9.57
C ILE A 95 23.62 -9.93 -8.69
N GLY A 96 24.22 -8.82 -9.09
CA GLY A 96 24.14 -7.56 -8.34
C GLY A 96 22.69 -7.05 -8.28
N SER A 97 22.33 -6.40 -7.19
CA SER A 97 21.01 -5.79 -6.95
C SER A 97 20.71 -4.62 -7.90
N GLY A 98 20.80 -4.76 -9.17
CA GLY A 98 20.60 -3.78 -10.24
C GLY A 98 20.76 -4.43 -11.60
N GLN A 99 20.94 -5.76 -11.64
CA GLN A 99 21.10 -6.50 -12.88
C GLN A 99 19.76 -6.96 -13.46
N VAL A 100 18.70 -7.05 -12.65
CA VAL A 100 17.38 -7.46 -13.10
C VAL A 100 16.31 -6.53 -12.52
N GLU A 101 15.51 -5.99 -13.40
CA GLU A 101 14.29 -5.24 -13.07
C GLU A 101 13.10 -6.05 -13.58
N THR A 102 12.04 -6.16 -12.79
CA THR A 102 10.88 -6.99 -13.12
C THR A 102 9.60 -6.17 -12.97
N GLU A 103 8.80 -6.17 -14.02
CA GLU A 103 7.47 -5.58 -14.06
C GLU A 103 6.43 -6.67 -14.27
N VAL A 104 5.33 -6.62 -13.50
CA VAL A 104 4.23 -7.59 -13.57
C VAL A 104 2.94 -6.90 -13.96
N GLN A 105 2.37 -7.28 -15.07
CA GLN A 105 1.06 -6.82 -15.54
C GLN A 105 0.06 -7.96 -15.47
N VAL A 106 -1.12 -7.69 -14.90
CA VAL A 106 -2.18 -8.68 -14.71
C VAL A 106 -3.51 -8.13 -15.23
N ASP A 107 -4.17 -8.89 -16.09
CA ASP A 107 -5.58 -8.72 -16.41
C ASP A 107 -6.35 -9.89 -15.78
N ALA A 108 -7.28 -9.62 -14.88
CA ALA A 108 -8.07 -10.63 -14.21
C ALA A 108 -9.57 -10.34 -14.35
N PRO A 109 -10.43 -11.36 -14.35
CA PRO A 109 -11.87 -11.15 -14.32
C PRO A 109 -12.27 -10.26 -13.15
N ARG A 110 -13.05 -9.21 -13.42
CA ARG A 110 -13.42 -8.18 -12.44
C ARG A 110 -14.05 -8.70 -11.15
N LEU A 111 -14.79 -9.81 -11.24
CA LEU A 111 -15.49 -10.43 -10.10
C LEU A 111 -14.71 -11.60 -9.47
N SER A 112 -13.46 -11.82 -9.89
CA SER A 112 -12.65 -12.91 -9.35
C SER A 112 -12.35 -12.75 -7.85
N ASP A 113 -12.15 -13.89 -7.17
CA ASP A 113 -11.57 -13.96 -5.83
C ASP A 113 -10.05 -13.77 -5.95
N LEU A 114 -9.61 -12.58 -5.59
CA LEU A 114 -8.23 -12.12 -5.74
C LEU A 114 -7.45 -12.27 -4.45
N ARG A 115 -6.25 -12.83 -4.56
CA ARG A 115 -5.27 -12.82 -3.48
C ARG A 115 -3.93 -12.31 -3.96
N PHE A 116 -3.45 -11.24 -3.34
CA PHE A 116 -2.12 -10.67 -3.56
C PHE A 116 -1.28 -10.79 -2.29
N GLU A 117 -0.06 -11.30 -2.43
CA GLU A 117 0.93 -11.36 -1.35
C GLU A 117 2.27 -10.80 -1.86
N GLY A 118 2.66 -9.65 -1.33
CA GLY A 118 3.93 -8.96 -1.63
C GLY A 118 4.82 -8.84 -0.40
N VAL A 119 6.11 -8.70 -0.58
CA VAL A 119 7.03 -8.33 0.52
C VAL A 119 7.45 -6.88 0.39
N SER A 120 8.07 -6.50 -0.73
CA SER A 120 8.50 -5.13 -1.02
C SER A 120 8.06 -4.77 -2.44
N ALA A 121 6.77 -4.78 -2.67
CA ALA A 121 6.16 -4.65 -3.98
C ALA A 121 5.10 -3.57 -3.96
N ASP A 122 5.18 -2.64 -4.88
CA ASP A 122 4.14 -1.66 -5.09
C ASP A 122 3.04 -2.25 -5.98
N LEU A 123 1.80 -2.08 -5.59
CA LEU A 123 0.64 -2.57 -6.34
C LEU A 123 -0.28 -1.43 -6.72
N THR A 124 -0.57 -1.34 -8.00
CA THR A 124 -1.69 -0.56 -8.52
C THR A 124 -2.75 -1.51 -9.07
N ALA A 125 -3.91 -1.57 -8.42
CA ALA A 125 -5.04 -2.41 -8.85
C ALA A 125 -6.24 -1.55 -9.25
N MET A 126 -6.84 -1.83 -10.41
CA MET A 126 -7.92 -1.03 -10.98
C MET A 126 -9.13 -1.88 -11.34
N GLY A 127 -10.32 -1.43 -10.96
CA GLY A 127 -11.60 -1.96 -11.44
C GLY A 127 -11.98 -3.36 -10.96
N LEU A 128 -11.38 -3.86 -9.88
CA LEU A 128 -11.68 -5.15 -9.28
C LEU A 128 -12.85 -5.03 -8.29
N ARG A 129 -13.82 -5.96 -8.34
CA ARG A 129 -15.07 -5.88 -7.59
C ARG A 129 -15.49 -7.19 -6.92
N GLY A 130 -14.71 -8.25 -7.05
CA GLY A 130 -14.89 -9.52 -6.34
C GLY A 130 -14.39 -9.47 -4.90
N ALA A 131 -14.18 -10.64 -4.30
CA ALA A 131 -13.49 -10.72 -3.02
C ALA A 131 -11.98 -10.43 -3.21
N GLN A 132 -11.41 -9.57 -2.39
CA GLN A 132 -10.04 -9.09 -2.57
C GLN A 132 -9.27 -9.18 -1.24
N ASP A 133 -8.16 -9.93 -1.23
CA ASP A 133 -7.26 -10.08 -0.07
C ASP A 133 -5.84 -9.63 -0.46
N TYR A 134 -5.44 -8.46 0.01
CA TYR A 134 -4.12 -7.86 -0.23
C TYR A 134 -3.27 -7.97 1.03
N ARG A 135 -2.05 -8.49 0.87
CA ARG A 135 -1.07 -8.61 1.96
C ARG A 135 0.28 -8.14 1.50
N THR A 136 0.85 -7.20 2.23
CA THR A 136 2.20 -6.70 1.96
C THR A 136 2.97 -6.47 3.26
N VAL A 137 4.29 -6.52 3.18
CA VAL A 137 5.15 -6.12 4.30
C VAL A 137 5.56 -4.67 4.15
N SER A 138 6.07 -4.31 2.98
CA SER A 138 6.36 -2.92 2.60
C SER A 138 6.05 -2.74 1.12
N GLY A 139 5.80 -1.53 0.71
CA GLY A 139 5.31 -1.19 -0.62
C GLY A 139 3.89 -0.67 -0.58
N ASP A 140 3.60 0.26 -1.47
CA ASP A 140 2.36 1.00 -1.45
C ASP A 140 1.25 0.26 -2.21
N LEU A 141 0.03 0.40 -1.72
CA LEU A 141 -1.15 -0.18 -2.34
C LEU A 141 -2.08 0.92 -2.85
N VAL A 142 -2.23 1.00 -4.16
CA VAL A 142 -3.18 1.90 -4.82
C VAL A 142 -4.31 1.07 -5.43
N LEU A 143 -5.51 1.18 -4.86
CA LEU A 143 -6.68 0.39 -5.22
C LEU A 143 -7.76 1.32 -5.76
N ASP A 144 -7.95 1.39 -7.08
CA ASP A 144 -8.87 2.31 -7.74
C ASP A 144 -10.03 1.57 -8.43
N GLY A 145 -11.23 2.14 -8.40
CA GLY A 145 -12.42 1.54 -8.98
C GLY A 145 -12.89 0.26 -8.27
N ALA A 146 -12.47 0.07 -7.03
CA ALA A 146 -12.75 -1.13 -6.23
C ALA A 146 -14.22 -1.26 -5.83
N GLY A 147 -14.59 -2.46 -5.36
CA GLY A 147 -15.91 -2.76 -4.82
C GLY A 147 -15.93 -4.16 -4.19
N GLY A 148 -17.04 -4.57 -3.58
CA GLY A 148 -17.20 -5.90 -2.99
C GLY A 148 -16.59 -6.06 -1.61
N ASP A 149 -16.08 -7.26 -1.31
CA ASP A 149 -15.43 -7.59 -0.04
C ASP A 149 -13.93 -7.32 -0.13
N MET A 150 -13.40 -6.55 0.81
CA MET A 150 -12.01 -6.16 0.77
C MET A 150 -11.31 -6.39 2.10
N ARG A 151 -10.16 -7.04 2.05
CA ARG A 151 -9.24 -7.21 3.17
C ARG A 151 -7.85 -6.75 2.77
N VAL A 152 -7.29 -5.83 3.55
CA VAL A 152 -5.94 -5.29 3.34
C VAL A 152 -5.13 -5.49 4.62
N LYS A 153 -3.95 -6.09 4.49
CA LYS A 153 -2.99 -6.27 5.59
C LYS A 153 -1.63 -5.75 5.18
N GLY A 154 -1.14 -4.75 5.89
CA GLY A 154 0.17 -4.15 5.70
C GLY A 154 1.00 -4.16 6.97
N VAL A 155 2.32 -4.01 6.84
CA VAL A 155 3.18 -3.74 7.99
C VAL A 155 3.69 -2.31 7.91
N SER A 156 4.36 -1.93 6.82
CA SER A 156 4.87 -0.57 6.58
C SER A 156 4.48 -0.15 5.17
N SER A 157 3.23 0.22 4.98
CA SER A 157 2.65 0.43 3.65
C SER A 157 1.61 1.51 3.70
N ASP A 158 1.67 2.43 2.76
CA ASP A 158 0.60 3.38 2.55
C ASP A 158 -0.50 2.75 1.67
N ILE A 159 -1.74 2.94 2.08
CA ILE A 159 -2.90 2.35 1.43
C ILE A 159 -3.80 3.46 0.92
N SER A 160 -3.93 3.55 -0.40
CA SER A 160 -4.85 4.45 -1.08
C SER A 160 -5.96 3.65 -1.75
N LEU A 161 -7.18 3.75 -1.24
CA LEU A 161 -8.35 3.05 -1.73
C LEU A 161 -9.41 4.03 -2.24
N ARG A 162 -9.79 3.88 -3.48
CA ARG A 162 -10.95 4.56 -4.08
C ARG A 162 -11.94 3.51 -4.61
N ALA A 163 -13.07 3.37 -3.96
CA ALA A 163 -14.14 2.50 -4.42
C ALA A 163 -15.13 3.27 -5.30
N GLU A 164 -15.52 2.66 -6.42
CA GLU A 164 -16.61 3.15 -7.27
C GLU A 164 -17.94 2.47 -6.97
N ALA A 165 -17.89 1.28 -6.36
CA ALA A 165 -19.06 0.53 -5.93
C ALA A 165 -19.08 0.40 -4.40
N PRO A 166 -20.24 0.14 -3.79
CA PRO A 166 -20.31 -0.13 -2.36
C PRO A 166 -19.35 -1.26 -1.94
N LEU A 167 -18.71 -1.07 -0.80
CA LEU A 167 -17.91 -2.12 -0.14
C LEU A 167 -18.81 -2.89 0.82
N ALA A 168 -18.98 -4.19 0.56
CA ALA A 168 -19.77 -5.07 1.43
C ALA A 168 -19.04 -5.29 2.77
N SER A 169 -17.73 -5.44 2.74
CA SER A 169 -16.87 -5.37 3.91
C SER A 169 -15.54 -4.69 3.59
N LEU A 170 -15.03 -3.92 4.54
CA LEU A 170 -13.70 -3.35 4.49
C LEU A 170 -12.97 -3.67 5.79
N GLU A 171 -11.96 -4.56 5.70
CA GLU A 171 -11.08 -4.89 6.80
C GLU A 171 -9.66 -4.42 6.48
N ILE A 172 -9.14 -3.46 7.27
CA ILE A 172 -7.78 -2.94 7.14
C ILE A 172 -7.02 -3.25 8.42
N ASN A 173 -5.86 -3.87 8.30
CA ASN A 173 -4.94 -4.10 9.40
C ASN A 173 -3.54 -3.65 8.98
N THR A 174 -3.02 -2.61 9.59
CA THR A 174 -1.66 -2.12 9.34
C THR A 174 -0.90 -1.92 10.66
N VAL A 175 0.41 -1.90 10.59
CA VAL A 175 1.24 -1.55 11.75
C VAL A 175 1.69 -0.11 11.62
N SER A 176 2.20 0.28 10.46
CA SER A 176 2.59 1.65 10.18
C SER A 176 2.33 1.99 8.70
N GLY A 177 2.14 3.24 8.40
CA GLY A 177 1.71 3.74 7.11
C GLY A 177 0.29 4.30 7.15
N ASP A 178 0.04 5.23 6.28
CA ASP A 178 -1.22 5.96 6.25
C ASP A 178 -2.27 5.26 5.41
N VAL A 179 -3.52 5.38 5.80
CA VAL A 179 -4.66 4.80 5.10
C VAL A 179 -5.58 5.90 4.62
N SER A 180 -5.76 6.01 3.31
CA SER A 180 -6.76 6.87 2.70
C SER A 180 -7.82 6.03 1.98
N CYS A 181 -9.08 6.16 2.35
CA CYS A 181 -10.18 5.44 1.75
C CYS A 181 -11.33 6.38 1.38
N VAL A 182 -11.73 6.33 0.12
CA VAL A 182 -12.94 6.99 -0.39
C VAL A 182 -13.88 5.94 -0.96
N ALA A 183 -15.07 5.82 -0.41
CA ALA A 183 -16.07 4.86 -0.87
C ALA A 183 -17.48 5.46 -0.86
N PRO A 184 -18.34 5.16 -1.85
CA PRO A 184 -19.71 5.66 -1.86
C PRO A 184 -20.51 5.15 -0.66
N ARG A 185 -20.24 3.91 -0.24
CA ARG A 185 -20.88 3.27 0.91
C ARG A 185 -20.01 2.11 1.43
N ILE A 186 -19.96 1.95 2.75
CA ILE A 186 -19.30 0.83 3.42
C ILE A 186 -20.33 0.14 4.32
N GLU A 187 -20.64 -1.12 4.01
CA GLU A 187 -21.65 -1.88 4.79
C GLU A 187 -21.06 -2.33 6.13
N GLN A 188 -19.81 -2.79 6.15
CA GLN A 188 -19.10 -3.14 7.38
C GLN A 188 -17.66 -2.64 7.34
N LEU A 189 -17.24 -1.87 8.35
CA LEU A 189 -15.89 -1.34 8.49
C LEU A 189 -15.19 -1.92 9.71
N ARG A 190 -13.98 -2.40 9.51
CA ARG A 190 -13.03 -2.70 10.59
C ARG A 190 -11.65 -2.22 10.17
N ALA A 191 -11.10 -1.24 10.87
CA ALA A 191 -9.75 -0.75 10.66
C ALA A 191 -8.96 -0.87 11.97
N THR A 192 -7.76 -1.41 11.89
CA THR A 192 -6.83 -1.53 13.01
C THR A 192 -5.46 -1.05 12.56
N THR A 193 -4.90 -0.08 13.25
CA THR A 193 -3.54 0.40 13.03
C THR A 193 -2.79 0.51 14.36
N VAL A 194 -1.48 0.45 14.32
CA VAL A 194 -0.67 0.78 15.49
C VAL A 194 -0.21 2.23 15.42
N SER A 195 0.30 2.63 14.25
CA SER A 195 0.82 3.98 14.01
C SER A 195 0.56 4.33 12.55
N GLY A 196 0.15 5.54 12.29
CA GLY A 196 -0.27 6.03 11.00
C GLY A 196 -1.70 6.54 11.01
N ASP A 197 -1.96 7.51 10.17
CA ASP A 197 -3.25 8.19 10.15
C ASP A 197 -4.25 7.44 9.25
N VAL A 198 -5.52 7.54 9.61
CA VAL A 198 -6.61 6.91 8.85
C VAL A 198 -7.59 7.98 8.39
N GLU A 199 -7.65 8.20 7.09
CA GLU A 199 -8.64 9.08 6.47
C GLU A 199 -9.70 8.25 5.74
N LEU A 200 -10.96 8.39 6.14
CA LEU A 200 -12.09 7.68 5.55
C LEU A 200 -13.14 8.68 5.09
N GLU A 201 -13.58 8.57 3.85
CA GLU A 201 -14.69 9.35 3.30
C GLU A 201 -15.76 8.43 2.73
N GLY A 202 -17.01 8.62 3.15
CA GLY A 202 -18.13 7.85 2.63
C GLY A 202 -19.29 7.71 3.59
N VAL A 203 -20.29 6.93 3.17
CA VAL A 203 -21.46 6.63 3.98
C VAL A 203 -21.24 5.29 4.69
N LEU A 204 -21.35 5.28 6.00
CA LEU A 204 -21.37 4.05 6.78
C LEU A 204 -22.81 3.53 6.88
N ALA A 205 -23.00 2.23 6.71
CA ALA A 205 -24.31 1.62 6.76
C ALA A 205 -24.87 1.56 8.17
N ASP A 206 -26.18 1.68 8.28
CA ASP A 206 -26.90 1.45 9.53
C ASP A 206 -26.93 -0.05 9.87
N GLY A 207 -26.91 -0.36 11.16
CA GLY A 207 -27.08 -1.72 11.68
C GLY A 207 -25.80 -2.37 12.18
N PRO A 208 -24.77 -2.65 11.34
CA PRO A 208 -23.52 -3.20 11.83
C PRO A 208 -22.76 -2.20 12.72
N GLN A 209 -22.02 -2.71 13.71
CA GLN A 209 -21.09 -1.87 14.44
C GLN A 209 -19.78 -1.74 13.65
N HIS A 210 -19.52 -0.56 13.14
CA HIS A 210 -18.23 -0.19 12.57
C HIS A 210 -17.19 -0.01 13.67
N ARG A 211 -15.93 -0.32 13.36
CA ARG A 211 -14.86 -0.27 14.36
C ARG A 211 -13.59 0.28 13.77
N ILE A 212 -12.99 1.26 14.47
CA ILE A 212 -11.65 1.75 14.19
C ILE A 212 -10.85 1.69 15.49
N GLU A 213 -9.72 1.00 15.46
CA GLU A 213 -8.82 0.82 16.60
C GLU A 213 -7.43 1.29 16.21
N THR A 214 -6.84 2.19 17.01
CA THR A 214 -5.46 2.65 16.85
C THR A 214 -4.74 2.65 18.17
N VAL A 215 -3.43 2.58 18.15
CA VAL A 215 -2.61 2.83 19.35
C VAL A 215 -2.15 4.28 19.36
N SER A 216 -1.61 4.75 18.23
CA SER A 216 -1.11 6.11 18.07
C SER A 216 -1.27 6.50 16.60
N GLY A 217 -2.11 7.40 16.32
CA GLY A 217 -2.45 7.87 14.98
C GLY A 217 -3.84 8.46 14.97
N ASP A 218 -4.04 9.47 14.17
CA ASP A 218 -5.28 10.21 14.12
C ASP A 218 -6.24 9.63 13.08
N VAL A 219 -7.53 9.76 13.34
CA VAL A 219 -8.58 9.32 12.44
C VAL A 219 -9.39 10.50 11.94
N SER A 220 -9.42 10.70 10.64
CA SER A 220 -10.25 11.70 9.98
C SER A 220 -11.40 11.03 9.23
N LEU A 221 -12.63 11.31 9.65
CA LEU A 221 -13.83 10.70 9.09
C LEU A 221 -14.70 11.75 8.39
N GLY A 222 -14.78 11.66 7.06
CA GLY A 222 -15.67 12.48 6.23
C GLY A 222 -17.02 11.78 6.03
N VAL A 223 -18.06 12.20 6.74
CA VAL A 223 -19.41 11.61 6.65
C VAL A 223 -20.48 12.67 6.42
N THR A 224 -21.60 12.26 5.85
CA THR A 224 -22.70 13.20 5.57
C THR A 224 -23.49 13.55 6.80
N ASP A 225 -24.02 12.55 7.50
CA ASP A 225 -24.88 12.65 8.70
C ASP A 225 -25.28 11.26 9.18
N ASN A 226 -26.08 11.19 10.25
CA ASN A 226 -26.65 9.94 10.80
C ASN A 226 -25.61 8.95 11.34
N LEU A 227 -24.67 9.46 12.13
CA LEU A 227 -23.63 8.65 12.75
C LEU A 227 -23.65 8.80 14.27
N THR A 228 -23.56 7.70 14.99
CA THR A 228 -23.21 7.66 16.40
C THR A 228 -21.76 7.24 16.54
N VAL A 229 -20.93 8.10 17.12
CA VAL A 229 -19.53 7.80 17.41
C VAL A 229 -19.37 7.56 18.91
N GLU A 230 -18.94 6.36 19.28
CA GLU A 230 -18.50 6.05 20.64
C GLU A 230 -16.99 6.10 20.71
N VAL A 231 -16.44 6.99 21.54
CA VAL A 231 -15.00 7.18 21.72
C VAL A 231 -14.56 6.55 23.02
N ARG A 232 -13.58 5.65 22.95
CA ARG A 232 -12.92 5.00 24.08
C ARG A 232 -11.42 5.23 24.00
N GLY A 233 -10.82 5.78 25.02
CA GLY A 233 -9.38 6.01 25.04
C GLY A 233 -8.88 6.62 26.32
N LEU A 234 -7.57 6.50 26.57
CA LEU A 234 -6.91 7.06 27.75
C LEU A 234 -6.56 8.54 27.54
N SER A 235 -6.07 8.88 26.34
CA SER A 235 -5.64 10.22 25.97
C SER A 235 -6.08 10.55 24.55
N SER A 236 -7.39 10.46 24.30
CA SER A 236 -7.96 10.70 22.96
C SER A 236 -8.98 11.82 23.05
N ASP A 237 -8.92 12.74 22.10
CA ASP A 237 -9.92 13.76 21.91
C ASP A 237 -10.79 13.49 20.68
N ALA A 238 -11.97 14.10 20.64
CA ALA A 238 -12.88 14.01 19.52
C ALA A 238 -13.29 15.41 19.07
N ASP A 239 -12.93 15.76 17.83
CA ASP A 239 -13.36 16.99 17.16
C ASP A 239 -14.51 16.67 16.21
N ILE A 240 -15.74 16.97 16.61
CA ILE A 240 -16.94 16.71 15.82
C ILE A 240 -17.41 18.00 15.18
N ARG A 241 -17.10 18.22 13.91
CA ARG A 241 -17.43 19.43 13.16
C ARG A 241 -18.82 19.43 12.52
N LEU A 242 -19.63 18.45 12.87
CA LEU A 242 -21.03 18.35 12.46
C LEU A 242 -21.95 18.69 13.65
N PRO A 243 -23.18 19.17 13.42
CA PRO A 243 -24.15 19.33 14.49
C PRO A 243 -24.39 18.01 15.21
N HIS A 244 -24.16 17.97 16.51
CA HIS A 244 -24.22 16.73 17.29
C HIS A 244 -24.77 16.95 18.69
N ARG A 245 -25.19 15.87 19.35
CA ARG A 245 -25.46 15.79 20.78
C ARG A 245 -24.38 14.94 21.43
N SER A 246 -23.86 15.39 22.57
CA SER A 246 -22.86 14.63 23.33
C SER A 246 -23.49 14.02 24.57
N GLU A 247 -23.19 12.75 24.81
CA GLU A 247 -23.66 11.98 25.96
C GLU A 247 -22.49 11.22 26.57
N GLY A 248 -22.51 10.96 27.86
CA GLY A 248 -21.55 10.07 28.52
C GLY A 248 -20.70 10.72 29.61
N SER A 249 -19.68 9.96 30.07
CA SER A 249 -18.72 10.32 31.13
C SER A 249 -17.32 10.49 30.52
N ARG A 250 -16.32 10.83 31.38
CA ARG A 250 -14.93 11.04 30.97
C ARG A 250 -14.32 9.84 30.20
N ASP A 251 -14.70 8.61 30.56
CA ASP A 251 -14.09 7.39 30.02
C ASP A 251 -14.87 6.80 28.83
N ARG A 252 -16.09 7.27 28.59
CA ARG A 252 -16.91 6.84 27.45
C ARG A 252 -17.73 8.02 26.96
N ARG A 253 -17.28 8.60 25.88
CA ARG A 253 -17.94 9.73 25.20
C ARG A 253 -18.71 9.21 23.99
N ARG A 254 -19.94 9.63 23.85
CA ARG A 254 -20.83 9.29 22.75
C ARG A 254 -21.31 10.57 22.08
N TYR A 255 -21.15 10.63 20.80
CA TYR A 255 -21.56 11.74 19.96
C TYR A 255 -22.59 11.25 18.95
N VAL A 256 -23.77 11.84 18.95
CA VAL A 256 -24.87 11.49 18.06
C VAL A 256 -25.04 12.60 17.04
N ILE A 257 -24.75 12.32 15.79
CA ILE A 257 -24.85 13.20 14.63
C ILE A 257 -26.13 12.83 13.89
N GLY A 258 -27.00 13.81 13.63
CA GLY A 258 -28.31 13.56 13.01
C GLY A 258 -29.16 12.60 13.84
N ASP A 259 -29.71 11.57 13.19
CA ASP A 259 -30.53 10.54 13.85
C ASP A 259 -29.71 9.40 14.45
N GLY A 260 -28.38 9.36 14.19
CA GLY A 260 -27.46 8.41 14.77
C GLY A 260 -27.58 6.98 14.28
N GLY A 261 -27.95 6.78 13.02
CA GLY A 261 -28.25 5.46 12.44
C GLY A 261 -27.06 4.50 12.40
N ALA A 262 -25.96 4.88 11.77
CA ALA A 262 -24.73 4.11 11.76
C ALA A 262 -24.02 4.18 13.14
N GLN A 263 -23.36 3.11 13.56
CA GLN A 263 -22.66 3.04 14.83
C GLN A 263 -21.16 2.79 14.63
N LEU A 264 -20.34 3.75 15.04
CA LEU A 264 -18.89 3.65 15.01
C LEU A 264 -18.31 3.60 16.42
N LEU A 265 -17.54 2.57 16.70
CA LEU A 265 -16.68 2.49 17.86
C LEU A 265 -15.26 2.90 17.46
N PHE A 266 -14.79 4.00 18.00
CA PHE A 266 -13.39 4.41 17.93
C PHE A 266 -12.69 4.09 19.24
N SER A 267 -11.57 3.41 19.18
CA SER A 267 -10.74 3.07 20.34
C SER A 267 -9.30 3.44 20.08
N SER A 268 -8.70 4.27 20.94
CA SER A 268 -7.30 4.68 20.84
C SER A 268 -6.63 4.74 22.21
N MET A 269 -5.31 4.55 22.23
CA MET A 269 -4.51 4.87 23.42
C MET A 269 -4.09 6.34 23.43
N SER A 270 -3.69 6.87 22.27
CA SER A 270 -3.10 8.20 22.13
C SER A 270 -3.29 8.78 20.74
N GLY A 271 -4.48 8.83 20.24
CA GLY A 271 -4.81 9.43 18.94
C GLY A 271 -6.20 10.01 18.96
N ASP A 272 -6.45 10.99 18.14
CA ASP A 272 -7.68 11.76 18.11
C ASP A 272 -8.58 11.34 16.96
N ILE A 273 -9.87 11.59 17.07
CA ILE A 273 -10.81 11.43 15.97
C ILE A 273 -11.42 12.77 15.57
N GLU A 274 -11.26 13.11 14.31
CA GLU A 274 -11.96 14.21 13.66
C GLU A 274 -13.13 13.69 12.82
N VAL A 275 -14.34 14.18 13.06
CA VAL A 275 -15.51 13.91 12.22
C VAL A 275 -15.97 15.20 11.55
N ARG A 276 -15.92 15.21 10.24
CA ARG A 276 -16.18 16.39 9.41
C ARG A 276 -17.16 16.09 8.28
N PRO A 277 -17.72 17.12 7.63
CA PRO A 277 -18.42 16.92 6.36
C PRO A 277 -17.47 16.32 5.32
N PRO A 278 -17.97 15.49 4.38
CA PRO A 278 -17.14 14.94 3.33
C PRO A 278 -16.55 16.10 2.49
N ARG A 279 -15.30 15.92 2.06
CA ARG A 279 -14.73 16.87 1.10
C ARG A 279 -15.61 16.79 -0.16
N ARG A 280 -16.06 17.95 -0.64
CA ARG A 280 -16.71 17.98 -1.94
C ARG A 280 -15.68 17.49 -2.95
N THR A 281 -15.82 16.29 -3.45
CA THR A 281 -15.09 15.83 -4.63
C THR A 281 -15.66 16.61 -5.83
N GLY A 282 -15.18 17.84 -5.99
CA GLY A 282 -15.33 18.51 -7.25
C GLY A 282 -14.65 17.61 -8.26
N HIS A 283 -15.38 17.15 -9.26
CA HIS A 283 -14.77 16.70 -10.50
C HIS A 283 -14.07 17.91 -11.08
N THR A 284 -12.84 18.15 -10.64
CA THR A 284 -11.94 18.99 -11.42
C THR A 284 -11.52 18.10 -12.58
N PRO A 285 -11.93 18.41 -13.83
CA PRO A 285 -11.41 17.67 -14.96
C PRO A 285 -9.89 17.71 -14.86
N PRO A 286 -9.18 16.63 -15.24
CA PRO A 286 -7.74 16.59 -15.15
C PRO A 286 -7.17 17.83 -15.80
N THR A 287 -6.48 18.64 -15.02
CA THR A 287 -5.75 19.79 -15.54
C THR A 287 -4.80 19.25 -16.60
N PRO A 288 -4.85 19.74 -17.85
CA PRO A 288 -3.93 19.27 -18.86
C PRO A 288 -2.50 19.40 -18.31
N PRO A 289 -1.62 18.43 -18.57
CA PRO A 289 -0.29 18.41 -18.00
C PRO A 289 0.40 19.74 -18.28
N THR A 290 0.76 20.44 -17.22
CA THR A 290 1.58 21.65 -17.32
C THR A 290 2.87 21.25 -18.03
N PRO A 291 3.36 22.00 -19.02
CA PRO A 291 4.61 21.69 -19.69
C PRO A 291 5.70 21.51 -18.63
N VAL A 292 6.32 20.34 -18.60
CA VAL A 292 7.40 20.02 -17.67
C VAL A 292 8.55 20.98 -17.93
N THR A 293 8.74 21.94 -17.06
CA THR A 293 9.95 22.75 -17.04
C THR A 293 11.11 21.80 -16.71
N PRO A 294 12.21 21.78 -17.48
CA PRO A 294 13.34 20.90 -17.17
C PRO A 294 13.77 21.12 -15.73
N PRO A 295 14.05 20.03 -14.97
CA PRO A 295 14.48 20.15 -13.59
C PRO A 295 15.75 20.96 -13.52
N ALA A 296 15.81 21.91 -12.57
CA ALA A 296 17.01 22.65 -12.23
C ALA A 296 18.12 21.65 -11.89
N PRO A 297 19.41 21.94 -12.21
CA PRO A 297 20.50 21.03 -11.92
C PRO A 297 20.54 20.71 -10.42
N ARG A 298 20.53 19.44 -10.09
CA ARG A 298 20.71 18.95 -8.71
C ARG A 298 22.00 19.50 -8.13
N PRO A 299 22.00 19.94 -6.86
CA PRO A 299 23.25 20.17 -6.15
C PRO A 299 24.05 18.85 -6.12
N PRO A 300 25.39 18.93 -6.11
CA PRO A 300 26.23 17.75 -6.13
C PRO A 300 25.87 16.82 -4.97
N ALA A 301 25.67 15.56 -5.27
CA ALA A 301 25.49 14.51 -4.29
C ALA A 301 26.73 14.45 -3.42
N ILE A 302 26.57 14.38 -2.10
CA ILE A 302 27.63 14.03 -1.18
C ILE A 302 27.99 12.58 -1.53
N ASP A 303 29.28 12.31 -1.76
CA ASP A 303 29.77 11.00 -2.19
C ASP A 303 29.28 9.90 -1.21
N ASP A 304 28.62 8.88 -1.73
CA ASP A 304 28.14 7.72 -0.97
C ASP A 304 29.25 7.02 -0.17
N ASP A 305 30.52 7.14 -0.63
CA ASP A 305 31.68 6.61 0.05
C ASP A 305 32.00 7.34 1.37
N ASP A 306 31.73 8.64 1.47
CA ASP A 306 31.91 9.40 2.70
C ASP A 306 30.86 9.05 3.76
N GLN A 307 29.62 8.82 3.34
CA GLN A 307 28.54 8.38 4.25
C GLN A 307 28.81 6.97 4.78
N LEU A 308 29.22 6.05 3.92
CA LEU A 308 29.60 4.69 4.31
C LEU A 308 30.81 4.65 5.25
N SER A 309 31.75 5.56 5.10
CA SER A 309 32.93 5.65 5.99
C SER A 309 32.52 6.08 7.41
N VAL A 310 31.61 7.05 7.53
CA VAL A 310 31.08 7.53 8.83
C VAL A 310 30.27 6.44 9.52
N LEU A 311 29.42 5.72 8.80
CA LEU A 311 28.62 4.61 9.34
C LEU A 311 29.52 3.46 9.85
N ARG A 312 30.58 3.10 9.11
CA ARG A 312 31.52 2.07 9.54
C ARG A 312 32.36 2.50 10.76
N ALA A 313 32.66 3.77 10.89
CA ALA A 313 33.38 4.30 12.07
C ALA A 313 32.45 4.29 13.31
N LEU A 314 31.15 4.57 13.15
CA LEU A 314 30.16 4.46 14.21
C LEU A 314 29.94 2.99 14.65
N GLU A 315 29.87 2.07 13.70
CA GLU A 315 29.71 0.64 13.96
C GLU A 315 30.88 0.01 14.70
N ARG A 316 32.11 0.52 14.47
CA ARG A 316 33.32 0.12 15.19
C ARG A 316 33.53 0.84 16.53
N GLY A 317 32.63 1.77 16.87
CA GLY A 317 32.72 2.55 18.09
C GLY A 317 33.85 3.58 18.09
N GLU A 318 34.39 3.93 16.92
CA GLU A 318 35.47 4.92 16.77
C GLU A 318 34.96 6.37 16.87
N ILE A 319 33.65 6.56 16.61
CA ILE A 319 32.95 7.83 16.78
C ILE A 319 31.61 7.58 17.46
N ASP A 320 31.08 8.57 18.17
CA ASP A 320 29.76 8.52 18.77
C ASP A 320 28.68 9.06 17.83
N VAL A 321 27.42 8.93 18.23
CA VAL A 321 26.26 9.32 17.43
C VAL A 321 26.21 10.83 17.15
N GLU A 322 26.73 11.65 18.11
CA GLU A 322 26.74 13.10 17.95
C GLU A 322 27.78 13.52 16.90
N GLU A 323 28.94 12.89 16.89
CA GLU A 323 30.02 13.13 15.92
C GLU A 323 29.63 12.62 14.52
N ALA A 324 28.97 11.45 14.44
CA ALA A 324 28.42 10.94 13.19
C ALA A 324 27.36 11.90 12.59
N THR A 325 26.44 12.40 13.40
CA THR A 325 25.42 13.37 12.97
C THR A 325 26.06 14.68 12.50
N ARG A 326 27.12 15.15 13.17
CA ARG A 326 27.83 16.36 12.77
C ARG A 326 28.52 16.20 11.42
N ARG A 327 29.14 15.05 11.15
CA ARG A 327 29.79 14.74 9.88
C ARG A 327 28.85 14.55 8.72
N LEU A 328 27.72 13.94 8.97
CA LEU A 328 26.64 13.76 7.96
C LEU A 328 25.78 15.02 7.77
N GLY A 329 25.60 15.83 8.81
CA GLY A 329 24.82 17.08 8.78
C GLY A 329 25.60 18.36 8.45
N GLY A 330 26.90 18.31 8.35
CA GLY A 330 27.78 19.48 8.23
C GLY A 330 27.90 20.14 6.86
N GLY A 331 27.08 19.72 5.87
CA GLY A 331 27.09 20.29 4.50
C GLY A 331 26.41 21.65 4.33
N SER A 332 25.93 22.32 5.39
CA SER A 332 25.16 23.58 5.27
C SER A 332 25.64 24.64 6.26
N ARG A 333 26.86 25.16 6.08
CA ARG A 333 27.23 26.51 6.56
C ARG A 333 28.37 27.05 5.70
N GLY A 334 28.00 27.71 4.62
CA GLY A 334 28.89 28.57 3.83
C GLY A 334 28.59 30.02 4.11
N THR A 335 29.48 30.65 4.87
CA THR A 335 29.94 32.06 4.80
C THR A 335 28.94 33.16 4.42
N SER A 336 28.49 33.89 5.43
CA SER A 336 28.23 35.31 5.30
C SER A 336 29.40 36.07 5.92
N ASP A 337 30.20 36.74 5.10
CA ASP A 337 31.02 37.86 5.50
C ASP A 337 31.20 38.85 4.34
N VAL A 338 30.91 40.12 4.65
CA VAL A 338 31.07 41.42 4.04
C VAL A 338 29.87 41.94 3.28
#